data_0c2d2efe2f4b36ddda43477575933e0f
#
_entry.id   0c2d2efe2f4b36ddda43477575933e0f
#
_cell.length_a   1.000
_cell.length_b   1.000
_cell.length_c   1.000
_cell.angle_alpha   90.00
_cell.angle_beta   90.00
_cell.angle_gamma   90.00
#
_symmetry.space_group_name_H-M   'P 1'
#
loop_
_entity.id
_entity.type
_entity.pdbx_description
1 polymer ?
#
loop_
_entity_poly.entity_id
_entity_poly.type
_entity_poly.pdbx_seq_one_letter_code
_entity_poly.pdbx_strand_id
1 'polypeptide(L)'
;MPAIRKTGSYNLPSYQIDNPIQRAEAWIQEEKERQSLKEQTKQLAEENKNLENQIEEDLPKVIFAMVVTESKRSCLVAELAKIICQNGMEVGQNRLFKWLRKKGYLGTKGEYHNQPMQRYVEAGLFEIKKRVITKPNGSTITVSTPMVTPAGQLHILNKFLECYLKI
;
A
#
# COMPACT_ATOMS: atom_id res chain seq x y z
N MET A 1 38.56 15.68 21.07
CA MET A 1 38.47 17.02 20.46
C MET A 1 37.13 17.65 20.86
N PRO A 2 37.09 18.87 21.43
CA PRO A 2 35.83 19.51 21.78
C PRO A 2 35.07 19.88 20.49
N ALA A 3 33.78 19.51 20.42
CA ALA A 3 32.95 19.80 19.28
C ALA A 3 32.67 21.31 19.20
N ILE A 4 32.99 21.93 18.05
CA ILE A 4 32.61 23.31 17.74
C ILE A 4 31.10 23.31 17.46
N ARG A 5 30.32 23.89 18.37
CA ARG A 5 28.89 24.10 18.16
C ARG A 5 28.67 25.18 17.10
N LYS A 6 27.55 25.11 16.37
CA LYS A 6 27.13 25.96 15.21
C LYS A 6 27.15 27.49 15.46
N THR A 7 27.42 27.96 16.67
CA THR A 7 27.45 29.36 17.08
C THR A 7 28.85 29.96 17.17
N GLY A 8 29.90 29.21 16.84
CA GLY A 8 31.29 29.74 16.79
C GLY A 8 31.90 30.17 18.13
N SER A 9 31.20 30.04 19.25
CA SER A 9 31.73 30.31 20.58
C SER A 9 32.08 29.02 21.30
N TYR A 10 33.28 28.94 21.82
CA TYR A 10 33.71 27.88 22.74
C TYR A 10 32.96 28.06 24.07
N ASN A 11 31.88 27.37 24.30
CA ASN A 11 31.34 27.25 25.64
C ASN A 11 32.21 26.23 26.39
N LEU A 12 33.01 26.73 27.33
CA LEU A 12 33.75 25.87 28.24
C LEU A 12 32.77 24.99 29.01
N PRO A 13 33.03 23.68 29.15
CA PRO A 13 32.24 22.83 30.03
C PRO A 13 32.12 23.40 31.42
N SER A 14 31.02 23.23 32.11
CA SER A 14 30.76 23.83 33.42
C SER A 14 31.89 23.58 34.45
N TYR A 15 32.52 22.40 34.40
CA TYR A 15 33.61 22.03 35.30
C TYR A 15 34.92 22.82 35.07
N GLN A 16 35.07 23.55 33.97
CA GLN A 16 36.25 24.37 33.64
C GLN A 16 36.05 25.85 33.96
N ILE A 17 34.91 26.23 34.51
CA ILE A 17 34.58 27.61 34.87
C ILE A 17 35.02 27.86 36.30
N ASP A 18 35.92 28.81 36.51
CA ASP A 18 36.48 29.12 37.83
C ASP A 18 35.48 29.77 38.79
N ASN A 19 34.63 30.67 38.27
CA ASN A 19 33.62 31.35 39.07
C ASN A 19 32.49 30.37 39.49
N PRO A 20 32.24 30.15 40.81
CA PRO A 20 31.26 29.18 41.28
C PRO A 20 29.83 29.44 40.82
N ILE A 21 29.42 30.71 40.73
CA ILE A 21 28.06 31.10 40.29
C ILE A 21 27.88 30.79 38.82
N GLN A 22 28.82 31.24 37.99
CA GLN A 22 28.77 30.97 36.54
C GLN A 22 28.89 29.46 36.23
N ARG A 23 29.63 28.71 37.01
CA ARG A 23 29.72 27.25 36.93
C ARG A 23 28.36 26.59 37.16
N ALA A 24 27.65 27.03 38.23
CA ALA A 24 26.35 26.50 38.57
C ALA A 24 25.29 26.81 37.49
N GLU A 25 25.31 28.02 36.95
CA GLU A 25 24.42 28.42 35.84
C GLU A 25 24.66 27.59 34.56
N ALA A 26 25.94 27.42 34.18
CA ALA A 26 26.35 26.61 33.06
C ALA A 26 25.95 25.14 33.25
N TRP A 27 26.14 24.58 34.45
CA TRP A 27 25.73 23.22 34.78
C TRP A 27 24.19 23.03 34.67
N ILE A 28 23.40 23.98 35.17
CA ILE A 28 21.93 23.94 35.06
C ILE A 28 21.53 23.96 33.59
N GLN A 29 22.18 24.76 32.76
CA GLN A 29 21.89 24.84 31.35
C GLN A 29 22.23 23.52 30.60
N GLU A 30 23.42 22.97 30.90
CA GLU A 30 23.85 21.67 30.35
C GLU A 30 22.90 20.54 30.75
N GLU A 31 22.40 20.54 31.98
CA GLU A 31 21.49 19.52 32.45
C GLU A 31 20.10 19.65 31.79
N LYS A 32 19.60 20.87 31.60
CA LYS A 32 18.37 21.13 30.86
C LYS A 32 18.47 20.64 29.40
N GLU A 33 19.58 20.95 28.72
CA GLU A 33 19.83 20.49 27.36
C GLU A 33 19.93 18.96 27.33
N ARG A 34 20.59 18.34 28.28
CA ARG A 34 20.70 16.88 28.40
C ARG A 34 19.33 16.22 28.56
N GLN A 35 18.49 16.79 29.44
CA GLN A 35 17.13 16.29 29.67
C GLN A 35 16.28 16.43 28.42
N SER A 36 16.34 17.58 27.74
CA SER A 36 15.62 17.81 26.48
C SER A 36 16.06 16.84 25.38
N LEU A 37 17.37 16.64 25.20
CA LEU A 37 17.92 15.68 24.23
C LEU A 37 17.50 14.24 24.56
N LYS A 38 17.48 13.89 25.84
CA LYS A 38 17.06 12.55 26.29
C LYS A 38 15.59 12.30 25.97
N GLU A 39 14.73 13.29 26.19
CA GLU A 39 13.31 13.19 25.86
C GLU A 39 13.08 13.11 24.34
N GLN A 40 13.77 13.94 23.55
CA GLN A 40 13.72 13.87 22.09
C GLN A 40 14.19 12.51 21.56
N THR A 41 15.26 11.97 22.13
CA THR A 41 15.76 10.64 21.73
C THR A 41 14.75 9.55 22.02
N LYS A 42 14.03 9.64 23.14
CA LYS A 42 12.97 8.70 23.52
C LYS A 42 11.80 8.80 22.57
N GLN A 43 11.33 10.00 22.24
CA GLN A 43 10.24 10.24 21.30
C GLN A 43 10.58 9.71 19.91
N LEU A 44 11.79 10.00 19.40
CA LEU A 44 12.25 9.49 18.12
C LEU A 44 12.36 7.96 18.10
N ALA A 45 12.76 7.34 19.20
CA ALA A 45 12.83 5.88 19.31
C ALA A 45 11.42 5.24 19.25
N GLU A 46 10.44 5.85 19.92
CA GLU A 46 9.04 5.41 19.87
C GLU A 46 8.44 5.59 18.46
N GLU A 47 8.71 6.74 17.81
CA GLU A 47 8.27 7.02 16.45
C GLU A 47 8.89 6.03 15.45
N ASN A 48 10.20 5.79 15.53
CA ASN A 48 10.87 4.81 14.68
C ASN A 48 10.27 3.42 14.83
N LYS A 49 10.01 2.97 16.07
CA LYS A 49 9.37 1.68 16.33
C LYS A 49 7.97 1.58 15.71
N ASN A 50 7.19 2.66 15.80
CA ASN A 50 5.86 2.70 15.18
C ASN A 50 5.94 2.66 13.64
N LEU A 51 6.90 3.38 13.04
CA LEU A 51 7.13 3.36 11.61
C LEU A 51 7.62 1.98 11.13
N GLU A 52 8.51 1.33 11.87
CA GLU A 52 8.95 -0.04 11.58
C GLU A 52 7.79 -1.03 11.57
N ASN A 53 6.90 -0.98 12.56
CA ASN A 53 5.70 -1.81 12.62
C ASN A 53 4.78 -1.54 11.42
N GLN A 54 4.59 -0.27 11.02
CA GLN A 54 3.80 0.09 9.85
C GLN A 54 4.41 -0.45 8.55
N ILE A 55 5.74 -0.38 8.42
CA ILE A 55 6.46 -0.93 7.27
C ILE A 55 6.27 -2.45 7.20
N GLU A 56 6.40 -3.17 8.32
CA GLU A 56 6.18 -4.61 8.36
C GLU A 56 4.74 -5.00 7.98
N GLU A 57 3.73 -4.25 8.43
CA GLU A 57 2.33 -4.46 8.05
C GLU A 57 2.03 -4.15 6.58
N ASP A 58 2.69 -3.16 6.02
CA ASP A 58 2.46 -2.71 4.64
C ASP A 58 3.33 -3.45 3.61
N LEU A 59 4.45 -4.03 4.03
CA LEU A 59 5.39 -4.74 3.14
C LEU A 59 4.70 -5.80 2.26
N PRO A 60 3.82 -6.70 2.78
CA PRO A 60 3.12 -7.67 1.95
C PRO A 60 2.24 -7.00 0.90
N LYS A 61 1.60 -5.88 1.22
CA LYS A 61 0.73 -5.11 0.32
C LYS A 61 1.55 -4.48 -0.81
N VAL A 62 2.73 -3.94 -0.48
CA VAL A 62 3.65 -3.32 -1.45
C VAL A 62 4.24 -4.37 -2.39
N ILE A 63 4.72 -5.51 -1.87
CA ILE A 63 5.25 -6.61 -2.68
C ILE A 63 4.16 -7.13 -3.63
N PHE A 64 2.95 -7.32 -3.13
CA PHE A 64 1.83 -7.75 -3.96
C PHE A 64 1.50 -6.73 -5.06
N ALA A 65 1.46 -5.44 -4.74
CA ALA A 65 1.25 -4.39 -5.73
C ALA A 65 2.35 -4.38 -6.81
N MET A 66 3.62 -4.62 -6.44
CA MET A 66 4.73 -4.74 -7.37
C MET A 66 4.57 -5.94 -8.31
N VAL A 67 4.28 -7.12 -7.77
CA VAL A 67 4.08 -8.35 -8.56
C VAL A 67 2.93 -8.19 -9.56
N VAL A 68 1.84 -7.57 -9.15
CA VAL A 68 0.67 -7.28 -10.02
C VAL A 68 1.04 -6.26 -11.10
N THR A 69 1.84 -5.24 -10.78
CA THR A 69 2.23 -4.19 -11.73
C THR A 69 3.28 -4.67 -12.75
N GLU A 70 4.16 -5.59 -12.35
CA GLU A 70 5.15 -6.20 -13.24
C GLU A 70 4.54 -7.20 -14.23
N SER A 71 3.37 -7.76 -13.93
CA SER A 71 2.65 -8.59 -14.89
C SER A 71 2.12 -7.72 -16.03
N LYS A 72 2.92 -7.58 -17.09
CA LYS A 72 2.58 -6.81 -18.31
C LYS A 72 1.38 -7.37 -19.09
N ARG A 73 0.66 -8.36 -18.55
CA ARG A 73 -0.43 -9.05 -19.24
C ARG A 73 -1.73 -8.93 -18.47
N SER A 74 -2.79 -8.72 -19.23
CA SER A 74 -4.15 -8.82 -18.69
C SER A 74 -4.44 -10.26 -18.26
N CYS A 75 -5.07 -10.42 -17.10
CA CYS A 75 -5.42 -11.71 -16.53
C CYS A 75 -6.94 -11.92 -16.48
N LEU A 76 -7.36 -13.17 -16.36
CA LEU A 76 -8.76 -13.50 -16.08
C LEU A 76 -9.14 -13.07 -14.66
N VAL A 77 -10.41 -12.71 -14.46
CA VAL A 77 -10.94 -12.44 -13.10
C VAL A 77 -10.71 -13.64 -12.16
N ALA A 78 -10.73 -14.87 -12.71
CA ALA A 78 -10.42 -16.08 -11.96
C ALA A 78 -8.95 -16.16 -11.50
N GLU A 79 -8.02 -15.73 -12.35
CA GLU A 79 -6.60 -15.67 -12.03
C GLU A 79 -6.32 -14.60 -10.98
N LEU A 80 -6.94 -13.42 -11.13
CA LEU A 80 -6.87 -12.37 -10.12
C LEU A 80 -7.40 -12.85 -8.76
N ALA A 81 -8.50 -13.60 -8.73
CA ALA A 81 -9.02 -14.18 -7.48
C ALA A 81 -8.02 -15.15 -6.82
N LYS A 82 -7.30 -15.96 -7.61
CA LYS A 82 -6.26 -16.86 -7.10
C LYS A 82 -5.08 -16.06 -6.51
N ILE A 83 -4.63 -15.01 -7.19
CA ILE A 83 -3.55 -14.14 -6.72
C ILE A 83 -3.96 -13.49 -5.40
N ILE A 84 -5.19 -12.98 -5.28
CA ILE A 84 -5.72 -12.41 -4.05
C ILE A 84 -5.75 -13.45 -2.91
N CYS A 85 -6.16 -14.69 -3.23
CA CYS A 85 -6.24 -15.78 -2.27
C CYS A 85 -4.84 -16.21 -1.77
N GLN A 86 -3.85 -16.29 -2.65
CA GLN A 86 -2.46 -16.61 -2.30
C GLN A 86 -1.82 -15.60 -1.35
N ASN A 87 -2.33 -14.37 -1.33
CA ASN A 87 -1.87 -13.30 -0.45
C ASN A 87 -2.70 -13.19 0.85
N GLY A 88 -3.32 -14.29 1.29
CA GLY A 88 -3.95 -14.41 2.60
C GLY A 88 -5.40 -13.91 2.68
N MET A 89 -6.01 -13.52 1.55
CA MET A 89 -7.41 -13.11 1.51
C MET A 89 -8.29 -14.22 0.94
N GLU A 90 -9.17 -14.80 1.72
CA GLU A 90 -10.08 -15.86 1.29
C GLU A 90 -11.13 -15.36 0.27
N VAL A 91 -10.71 -15.15 -0.97
CA VAL A 91 -11.55 -14.70 -2.07
C VAL A 91 -11.52 -15.69 -3.23
N GLY A 92 -12.55 -16.51 -3.31
CA GLY A 92 -12.77 -17.33 -4.50
C GLY A 92 -13.33 -16.54 -5.68
N GLN A 93 -13.18 -17.06 -6.89
CA GLN A 93 -13.64 -16.47 -8.15
C GLN A 93 -15.09 -15.94 -8.06
N ASN A 94 -16.03 -16.75 -7.56
CA ASN A 94 -17.45 -16.39 -7.48
C ASN A 94 -17.70 -15.20 -6.53
N ARG A 95 -16.95 -15.12 -5.42
CA ARG A 95 -17.02 -14.00 -4.48
C ARG A 95 -16.49 -12.73 -5.13
N LEU A 96 -15.38 -12.81 -5.87
CA LEU A 96 -14.81 -11.67 -6.59
C LEU A 96 -15.78 -11.17 -7.67
N PHE A 97 -16.37 -12.06 -8.49
CA PHE A 97 -17.39 -11.66 -9.46
C PHE A 97 -18.60 -10.99 -8.81
N LYS A 98 -19.10 -11.54 -7.68
CA LYS A 98 -20.19 -10.94 -6.93
C LYS A 98 -19.85 -9.55 -6.42
N TRP A 99 -18.64 -9.36 -5.90
CA TRP A 99 -18.16 -8.07 -5.44
C TRP A 99 -18.03 -7.06 -6.60
N LEU A 100 -17.42 -7.46 -7.72
CA LEU A 100 -17.27 -6.61 -8.90
C LEU A 100 -18.64 -6.15 -9.44
N ARG A 101 -19.65 -7.02 -9.46
CA ARG A 101 -21.02 -6.65 -9.80
C ARG A 101 -21.64 -5.69 -8.78
N LYS A 102 -21.47 -5.97 -7.48
CA LYS A 102 -21.99 -5.11 -6.41
C LYS A 102 -21.40 -3.70 -6.46
N LYS A 103 -20.12 -3.59 -6.82
CA LYS A 103 -19.41 -2.30 -6.98
C LYS A 103 -19.66 -1.64 -8.35
N GLY A 104 -20.40 -2.30 -9.25
CA GLY A 104 -20.77 -1.76 -10.56
C GLY A 104 -19.64 -1.79 -11.59
N TYR A 105 -18.58 -2.58 -11.39
CA TYR A 105 -17.56 -2.81 -12.40
C TYR A 105 -18.05 -3.70 -13.54
N LEU A 106 -18.87 -4.69 -13.21
CA LEU A 106 -19.45 -5.64 -14.14
C LEU A 106 -20.97 -5.53 -14.17
N GLY A 107 -21.55 -5.82 -15.33
CA GLY A 107 -22.98 -5.89 -15.52
C GLY A 107 -23.62 -7.04 -14.73
N THR A 108 -24.90 -6.87 -14.35
CA THR A 108 -25.61 -7.78 -13.44
C THR A 108 -26.68 -8.61 -14.14
N LYS A 109 -27.17 -8.23 -15.33
CA LYS A 109 -28.35 -8.84 -15.98
C LYS A 109 -28.12 -9.07 -17.47
N GLY A 110 -28.86 -10.07 -18.01
CA GLY A 110 -28.96 -10.35 -19.45
C GLY A 110 -27.60 -10.61 -20.11
N GLU A 111 -27.45 -10.14 -21.32
CA GLU A 111 -26.23 -10.28 -22.14
C GLU A 111 -25.05 -9.52 -21.56
N TYR A 112 -25.28 -8.52 -20.69
CA TYR A 112 -24.27 -7.76 -20.01
C TYR A 112 -23.78 -8.42 -18.72
N HIS A 113 -24.35 -9.57 -18.35
CA HIS A 113 -23.92 -10.27 -17.13
C HIS A 113 -22.43 -10.61 -17.19
N ASN A 114 -21.68 -10.16 -16.16
CA ASN A 114 -20.23 -10.28 -16.08
C ASN A 114 -19.42 -9.54 -17.17
N GLN A 115 -20.07 -8.72 -18.01
CA GLN A 115 -19.35 -7.85 -18.94
C GLN A 115 -18.90 -6.57 -18.22
N PRO A 116 -17.69 -6.05 -18.49
CA PRO A 116 -17.23 -4.81 -17.88
C PRO A 116 -18.07 -3.64 -18.39
N MET A 117 -18.37 -2.73 -17.47
CA MET A 117 -19.07 -1.49 -17.82
C MET A 117 -18.13 -0.61 -18.65
N GLN A 118 -18.68 0.04 -19.70
CA GLN A 118 -17.93 0.82 -20.70
C GLN A 118 -16.94 1.81 -20.07
N ARG A 119 -17.38 2.55 -19.05
CA ARG A 119 -16.53 3.52 -18.31
C ARG A 119 -15.22 2.93 -17.75
N TYR A 120 -15.21 1.65 -17.38
CA TYR A 120 -14.03 0.99 -16.85
C TYR A 120 -13.14 0.36 -17.94
N VAL A 121 -13.72 0.10 -19.10
CA VAL A 121 -12.95 -0.25 -20.31
C VAL A 121 -12.24 0.99 -20.84
N GLU A 122 -12.92 2.14 -20.90
CA GLU A 122 -12.34 3.43 -21.28
C GLU A 122 -11.26 3.91 -20.29
N ALA A 123 -11.45 3.65 -19.00
CA ALA A 123 -10.45 3.90 -17.98
C ALA A 123 -9.24 2.92 -18.03
N GLY A 124 -9.23 1.97 -18.97
CA GLY A 124 -8.16 1.00 -19.14
C GLY A 124 -8.05 -0.04 -18.03
N LEU A 125 -9.09 -0.23 -17.21
CA LEU A 125 -9.09 -1.22 -16.12
C LEU A 125 -9.47 -2.62 -16.59
N PHE A 126 -10.26 -2.71 -17.67
CA PHE A 126 -10.71 -3.95 -18.27
C PHE A 126 -10.51 -3.93 -19.78
N GLU A 127 -10.32 -5.12 -20.34
CA GLU A 127 -10.41 -5.38 -21.77
C GLU A 127 -11.33 -6.59 -22.03
N ILE A 128 -11.87 -6.68 -23.24
CA ILE A 128 -12.76 -7.77 -23.62
C ILE A 128 -12.07 -8.63 -24.67
N LYS A 129 -11.81 -9.89 -24.32
CA LYS A 129 -11.31 -10.87 -25.27
C LYS A 129 -12.45 -11.64 -25.88
N LYS A 130 -12.63 -11.50 -27.21
CA LYS A 130 -13.64 -12.25 -27.98
C LYS A 130 -13.02 -13.53 -28.53
N ARG A 131 -13.72 -14.65 -28.37
CA ARG A 131 -13.39 -15.95 -28.96
C ARG A 131 -14.59 -16.51 -29.70
N VAL A 132 -14.36 -17.07 -30.85
CA VAL A 132 -15.36 -17.83 -31.59
C VAL A 132 -15.23 -19.29 -31.20
N ILE A 133 -16.31 -19.89 -30.72
CA ILE A 133 -16.37 -21.30 -30.34
C ILE A 133 -17.35 -21.99 -31.29
N THR A 134 -16.90 -23.05 -31.95
CA THR A 134 -17.76 -23.90 -32.78
C THR A 134 -18.36 -24.99 -31.88
N LYS A 135 -19.68 -25.05 -31.82
CA LYS A 135 -20.39 -26.10 -31.08
C LYS A 135 -20.38 -27.42 -31.88
N PRO A 136 -20.59 -28.57 -31.22
CA PRO A 136 -20.65 -29.87 -31.88
C PRO A 136 -21.70 -29.97 -33.02
N ASN A 137 -22.72 -29.12 -32.97
CA ASN A 137 -23.75 -29.02 -34.00
C ASN A 137 -23.38 -28.14 -35.22
N GLY A 138 -22.09 -27.70 -35.31
CA GLY A 138 -21.60 -26.87 -36.40
C GLY A 138 -21.90 -25.37 -36.27
N SER A 139 -22.73 -24.95 -35.30
CA SER A 139 -22.99 -23.52 -35.06
C SER A 139 -21.84 -22.84 -34.36
N THR A 140 -21.53 -21.59 -34.72
CA THR A 140 -20.52 -20.76 -34.10
C THR A 140 -21.14 -19.75 -33.12
N ILE A 141 -20.53 -19.60 -31.96
CA ILE A 141 -20.90 -18.57 -31.00
C ILE A 141 -19.69 -17.73 -30.67
N THR A 142 -19.88 -16.43 -30.54
CA THR A 142 -18.84 -15.53 -30.04
C THR A 142 -18.98 -15.38 -28.53
N VAL A 143 -17.95 -15.79 -27.79
CA VAL A 143 -17.88 -15.64 -26.33
C VAL A 143 -17.00 -14.48 -26.01
N SER A 144 -17.52 -13.54 -25.23
CA SER A 144 -16.77 -12.40 -24.71
C SER A 144 -16.33 -12.69 -23.27
N THR A 145 -15.03 -12.63 -23.04
CA THR A 145 -14.42 -12.88 -21.71
C THR A 145 -13.83 -11.59 -21.19
N PRO A 146 -14.24 -11.12 -20.00
CA PRO A 146 -13.62 -9.96 -19.37
C PRO A 146 -12.21 -10.30 -18.89
N MET A 147 -11.25 -9.49 -19.27
CA MET A 147 -9.87 -9.54 -18.80
C MET A 147 -9.60 -8.31 -17.96
N VAL A 148 -8.82 -8.46 -16.91
CA VAL A 148 -8.38 -7.36 -16.04
C VAL A 148 -6.99 -6.93 -16.47
N THR A 149 -6.84 -5.67 -16.86
CA THR A 149 -5.53 -5.11 -17.23
C THR A 149 -4.61 -4.99 -16.00
N PRO A 150 -3.29 -4.80 -16.14
CA PRO A 150 -2.40 -4.55 -15.02
C PRO A 150 -2.86 -3.38 -14.13
N ALA A 151 -3.30 -2.28 -14.75
CA ALA A 151 -3.86 -1.14 -14.01
C ALA A 151 -5.17 -1.51 -13.28
N GLY A 152 -6.02 -2.33 -13.92
CA GLY A 152 -7.24 -2.86 -13.31
C GLY A 152 -6.97 -3.80 -12.15
N GLN A 153 -5.94 -4.64 -12.24
CA GLN A 153 -5.53 -5.55 -11.16
C GLN A 153 -5.15 -4.75 -9.91
N LEU A 154 -4.31 -3.72 -10.06
CA LEU A 154 -3.91 -2.84 -8.96
C LEU A 154 -5.11 -2.08 -8.38
N HIS A 155 -5.95 -1.51 -9.24
CA HIS A 155 -7.14 -0.76 -8.81
C HIS A 155 -8.12 -1.64 -8.01
N ILE A 156 -8.45 -2.83 -8.55
CA ILE A 156 -9.37 -3.77 -7.90
C ILE A 156 -8.79 -4.24 -6.56
N LEU A 157 -7.50 -4.55 -6.52
CA LEU A 157 -6.83 -4.97 -5.31
C LEU A 157 -6.91 -3.91 -4.21
N ASN A 158 -6.54 -2.67 -4.52
CA ASN A 158 -6.58 -1.57 -3.56
C ASN A 158 -8.01 -1.35 -3.03
N LYS A 159 -8.99 -1.34 -3.93
CA LYS A 159 -10.41 -1.19 -3.53
C LYS A 159 -10.95 -2.38 -2.74
N PHE A 160 -10.44 -3.57 -3.01
CA PHE A 160 -10.80 -4.76 -2.26
C PHE A 160 -10.19 -4.74 -0.85
N LEU A 161 -8.92 -4.35 -0.72
CA LEU A 161 -8.23 -4.16 0.56
C LEU A 161 -8.91 -3.10 1.43
N GLU A 162 -9.26 -1.93 0.86
CA GLU A 162 -10.01 -0.89 1.58
C GLU A 162 -11.34 -1.40 2.14
N CYS A 163 -11.99 -2.34 1.46
CA CYS A 163 -13.23 -2.92 1.93
C CYS A 163 -13.04 -4.03 2.96
N TYR A 164 -11.90 -4.72 2.93
CA TYR A 164 -11.60 -5.85 3.83
C TYR A 164 -11.02 -5.37 5.17
N LEU A 165 -10.23 -4.27 5.15
CA LEU A 165 -9.64 -3.68 6.36
C LEU A 165 -10.61 -2.78 7.15
N LYS A 166 -11.79 -2.48 6.58
CA LYS A 166 -12.85 -1.70 7.27
C LYS A 166 -13.85 -2.56 8.05
N ILE A 167 -13.54 -3.84 8.23
CA ILE A 167 -14.25 -4.75 9.14
C ILE A 167 -13.36 -4.99 10.35
#